data_43aa1f1ede73e279448a2221d818ba7c
#
_entry.id   43aa1f1ede73e279448a2221d818ba7c
#
_cell.length_a   1.000
_cell.length_b   1.000
_cell.length_c   1.000
_cell.angle_alpha   90.00
_cell.angle_beta   90.00
_cell.angle_gamma   90.00
#
_symmetry.space_group_name_H-M   'P 1'
#
loop_
_entity.id
_entity.type
_entity.pdbx_description
1 polymer ?
#
loop_
_entity_poly.entity_id
_entity_poly.type
_entity_poly.pdbx_seq_one_letter_code
_entity_poly.pdbx_strand_id
1 'polypeptide(L)'
;MDHVIGSHPHVVQPIEVREDSLTKEKHLVVYSLGNYISNMSARRTDGGLMVRMELVKDSTIRLNHCEYSLVWTARPIQSGKKNHQLLPINLPSDSIPVNARNSLIIFTNDARILFNKHNQGIKEYLFYKKK
;
A
#
# COMPACT_ATOMS: atom_id res chain seq x y z
N MET A 1 -11.47 16.45 11.80
CA MET A 1 -10.32 15.54 11.49
C MET A 1 -10.42 15.24 10.00
N ASP A 2 -9.44 15.68 9.23
CA ASP A 2 -9.56 15.67 7.77
C ASP A 2 -9.15 14.36 7.12
N HIS A 3 -8.07 13.75 7.59
CA HIS A 3 -7.58 12.46 7.11
C HIS A 3 -7.07 11.60 8.27
N VAL A 4 -7.16 10.29 8.14
CA VAL A 4 -6.67 9.32 9.12
C VAL A 4 -5.75 8.33 8.43
N ILE A 5 -4.54 8.17 8.96
CA ILE A 5 -3.56 7.18 8.47
C ILE A 5 -3.08 6.36 9.66
N GLY A 6 -3.53 5.11 9.72
CA GLY A 6 -3.18 4.15 10.74
C GLY A 6 -2.09 3.18 10.30
N SER A 7 -1.47 2.50 11.27
CA SER A 7 -0.42 1.52 10.98
C SER A 7 -0.20 0.47 12.11
N HIS A 8 -0.92 0.57 13.22
CA HIS A 8 -0.72 -0.26 14.40
C HIS A 8 -0.83 -1.78 14.20
N PRO A 9 -1.76 -2.33 13.39
CA PRO A 9 -1.92 -3.78 13.26
C PRO A 9 -0.78 -4.53 12.57
N HIS A 10 0.20 -3.83 11.98
CA HIS A 10 1.31 -4.41 11.22
C HIS A 10 0.91 -5.22 9.97
N VAL A 11 -0.32 -5.13 9.54
CA VAL A 11 -0.86 -5.69 8.30
C VAL A 11 -1.60 -4.61 7.54
N VAL A 12 -1.60 -4.70 6.22
CA VAL A 12 -2.39 -3.77 5.41
C VAL A 12 -3.87 -3.97 5.69
N GLN A 13 -4.60 -2.86 5.83
CA GLN A 13 -6.04 -2.85 6.01
C GLN A 13 -6.72 -1.95 4.98
N PRO A 14 -8.05 -2.04 4.82
CA PRO A 14 -8.77 -1.30 3.82
C PRO A 14 -8.52 0.21 3.84
N ILE A 15 -8.79 0.84 2.72
CA ILE A 15 -8.68 2.28 2.51
C ILE A 15 -10.02 2.79 2.01
N GLU A 16 -10.51 3.87 2.58
CA GLU A 16 -11.75 4.50 2.18
C GLU A 16 -11.54 5.98 1.90
N VAL A 17 -12.13 6.46 0.82
CA VAL A 17 -12.36 7.89 0.61
C VAL A 17 -13.81 8.14 0.92
N ARG A 18 -14.07 8.82 2.02
CA ARG A 18 -15.40 9.21 2.48
C ARG A 18 -15.72 10.62 2.01
N GLU A 19 -16.93 10.84 1.56
CA GLU A 19 -17.43 12.16 1.19
C GLU A 19 -18.46 12.60 2.22
N ASP A 20 -18.25 13.80 2.77
CA ASP A 20 -19.26 14.44 3.63
C ASP A 20 -20.49 14.81 2.79
N SER A 21 -21.67 14.41 3.25
CA SER A 21 -22.91 14.59 2.50
C SER A 21 -23.33 16.04 2.34
N LEU A 22 -22.93 16.91 3.27
CA LEU A 22 -23.30 18.33 3.30
C LEU A 22 -22.25 19.20 2.61
N THR A 23 -20.98 19.06 3.00
CA THR A 23 -19.88 19.90 2.50
C THR A 23 -19.27 19.39 1.19
N LYS A 24 -19.52 18.11 0.83
CA LYS A 24 -18.88 17.41 -0.29
C LYS A 24 -17.36 17.28 -0.16
N GLU A 25 -16.82 17.54 1.00
CA GLU A 25 -15.41 17.36 1.30
C GLU A 25 -15.08 15.87 1.37
N LYS A 26 -13.91 15.52 0.82
CA LYS A 26 -13.41 14.15 0.80
C LYS A 26 -12.39 13.93 1.90
N HIS A 27 -12.54 12.83 2.63
CA HIS A 27 -11.69 12.44 3.75
C HIS A 27 -11.09 11.06 3.47
N LEU A 28 -9.77 10.97 3.53
CA LEU A 28 -9.06 9.70 3.38
C LEU A 28 -8.94 9.00 4.73
N VAL A 29 -9.33 7.73 4.77
CA VAL A 29 -9.14 6.84 5.92
C VAL A 29 -8.34 5.62 5.49
N VAL A 30 -7.12 5.52 5.97
CA VAL A 30 -6.26 4.34 5.83
C VAL A 30 -6.25 3.63 7.17
N TYR A 31 -6.86 2.47 7.27
CA TYR A 31 -6.95 1.76 8.54
C TYR A 31 -5.59 1.21 8.99
N SER A 32 -4.76 0.74 8.06
CA SER A 32 -3.36 0.40 8.35
C SER A 32 -2.50 0.37 7.08
N LEU A 33 -1.35 1.00 7.15
CA LEU A 33 -0.30 0.95 6.12
C LEU A 33 0.44 -0.39 6.09
N GLY A 34 0.30 -1.23 7.11
CA GLY A 34 1.10 -2.44 7.26
C GLY A 34 2.56 -2.13 7.61
N ASN A 35 3.46 -3.01 7.20
CA ASN A 35 4.89 -2.90 7.44
C ASN A 35 5.63 -2.49 6.17
N TYR A 36 6.08 -1.24 6.09
CA TYR A 36 6.86 -0.76 4.94
C TYR A 36 8.26 -1.36 4.92
N ILE A 37 8.99 -1.27 6.03
CA ILE A 37 10.25 -2.00 6.26
C ILE A 37 10.19 -2.61 7.65
N SER A 38 10.22 -3.93 7.74
CA SER A 38 10.15 -4.66 8.99
C SER A 38 10.86 -5.99 8.89
N ASN A 39 11.34 -6.49 10.02
CA ASN A 39 11.89 -7.85 10.13
C ASN A 39 10.80 -8.92 10.38
N MET A 40 9.54 -8.52 10.46
CA MET A 40 8.43 -9.45 10.61
C MET A 40 8.27 -10.30 9.36
N SER A 41 8.04 -11.60 9.56
CA SER A 41 7.99 -12.60 8.48
C SER A 41 6.73 -13.44 8.47
N ALA A 42 5.87 -13.26 9.46
CA ALA A 42 4.57 -13.92 9.46
C ALA A 42 3.75 -13.49 8.23
N ARG A 43 2.91 -14.37 7.75
CA ARG A 43 2.03 -14.09 6.61
C ARG A 43 1.30 -12.75 6.80
N ARG A 44 1.30 -11.90 5.79
CA ARG A 44 0.70 -10.56 5.73
C ARG A 44 1.44 -9.47 6.52
N THR A 45 2.50 -9.80 7.27
CA THR A 45 3.28 -8.80 8.00
C THR A 45 4.58 -8.41 7.28
N ASP A 46 4.83 -8.99 6.12
CA ASP A 46 6.05 -8.86 5.34
C ASP A 46 5.96 -7.82 4.21
N GLY A 47 4.94 -7.00 4.25
CA GLY A 47 4.75 -5.91 3.30
C GLY A 47 3.82 -4.83 3.82
N GLY A 48 3.70 -3.79 3.03
CA GLY A 48 2.91 -2.62 3.36
C GLY A 48 2.37 -1.93 2.13
N LEU A 49 1.81 -0.76 2.35
CA LEU A 49 1.34 0.10 1.29
C LEU A 49 1.89 1.51 1.43
N MET A 50 2.03 2.17 0.31
CA MET A 50 2.32 3.58 0.20
C MET A 50 1.07 4.28 -0.33
N VAL A 51 0.68 5.37 0.29
CA VAL A 51 -0.44 6.20 -0.16
C VAL A 51 0.11 7.51 -0.71
N ARG A 52 -0.32 7.86 -1.91
CA ARG A 52 -0.08 9.17 -2.50
C ARG A 52 -1.38 9.95 -2.45
N MET A 53 -1.33 11.14 -1.90
CA MET A 53 -2.46 12.06 -1.86
C MET A 53 -2.03 13.44 -2.37
N GLU A 54 -2.91 14.07 -3.11
CA GLU A 54 -2.76 15.43 -3.60
C GLU A 54 -3.75 16.33 -2.86
N LEU A 55 -3.20 17.30 -2.15
CA LEU A 55 -3.98 18.32 -1.45
C LEU A 55 -3.89 19.63 -2.22
N VAL A 56 -5.03 20.23 -2.49
CA VAL A 56 -5.12 21.55 -3.13
C VAL A 56 -5.58 22.55 -2.08
N LYS A 57 -4.85 23.66 -2.00
CA LYS A 57 -5.18 24.78 -1.12
C LYS A 57 -5.64 25.99 -1.96
N ASP A 58 -6.86 26.41 -1.73
CA ASP A 58 -7.40 27.70 -2.17
C ASP A 58 -7.88 28.48 -0.94
N SER A 59 -9.17 28.71 -0.76
CA SER A 59 -9.74 29.23 0.50
C SER A 59 -9.76 28.16 1.60
N THR A 60 -9.85 26.88 1.22
CA THR A 60 -9.78 25.72 2.09
C THR A 60 -8.79 24.70 1.56
N ILE A 61 -8.44 23.69 2.37
CA ILE A 61 -7.62 22.56 1.92
C ILE A 61 -8.55 21.40 1.59
N ARG A 62 -8.42 20.85 0.39
CA ARG A 62 -9.26 19.71 -0.06
C ARG A 62 -8.42 18.60 -0.70
N LEU A 63 -8.88 17.37 -0.53
CA LEU A 63 -8.31 16.21 -1.22
C LEU A 63 -8.74 16.22 -2.69
N ASN A 64 -7.78 16.38 -3.59
CA ASN A 64 -8.02 16.37 -5.04
C ASN A 64 -7.89 14.97 -5.62
N HIS A 65 -6.82 14.27 -5.27
CA HIS A 65 -6.53 12.93 -5.78
C HIS A 65 -5.85 12.08 -4.71
N CYS A 66 -6.12 10.76 -4.73
CA CYS A 66 -5.36 9.81 -3.94
C CYS A 66 -5.31 8.44 -4.63
N GLU A 67 -4.23 7.74 -4.40
CA GLU A 67 -3.98 6.39 -4.89
C GLU A 67 -3.03 5.66 -3.93
N TYR A 68 -2.96 4.34 -4.05
CA TYR A 68 -2.06 3.53 -3.25
C TYR A 68 -1.20 2.61 -4.13
N SER A 69 -0.07 2.19 -3.58
CA SER A 69 0.79 1.17 -4.17
C SER A 69 1.17 0.16 -3.10
N LEU A 70 1.13 -1.12 -3.46
CA LEU A 70 1.59 -2.19 -2.60
C LEU A 70 3.11 -2.38 -2.75
N VAL A 71 3.77 -2.63 -1.63
CA VAL A 71 5.19 -2.93 -1.57
C VAL A 71 5.42 -4.13 -0.65
N TRP A 72 6.40 -4.95 -1.01
CA TRP A 72 6.80 -6.10 -0.22
C TRP A 72 8.26 -5.97 0.20
N THR A 73 8.59 -6.44 1.40
CA THR A 73 9.93 -6.30 1.97
C THR A 73 10.69 -7.61 1.85
N ALA A 74 11.66 -7.66 0.93
CA ALA A 74 12.62 -8.75 0.86
C ALA A 74 13.65 -8.62 1.97
N ARG A 75 13.71 -9.59 2.86
CA ARG A 75 14.74 -9.68 3.90
C ARG A 75 16.07 -10.16 3.29
N PRO A 76 17.22 -9.92 3.93
CA PRO A 76 18.53 -10.32 3.42
C PRO A 76 18.62 -11.78 2.97
N ILE A 77 18.00 -12.69 3.72
CA ILE A 77 17.99 -14.13 3.37
C ILE A 77 17.24 -14.42 2.06
N GLN A 78 16.30 -13.58 1.67
CA GLN A 78 15.51 -13.74 0.45
C GLN A 78 16.13 -13.04 -0.74
N SER A 79 16.73 -11.86 -0.53
CA SER A 79 17.32 -11.05 -1.59
C SER A 79 18.79 -11.36 -1.85
N GLY A 80 19.49 -11.99 -0.91
CA GLY A 80 20.94 -12.17 -0.96
C GLY A 80 21.72 -10.86 -0.79
N LYS A 81 21.07 -9.79 -0.36
CA LYS A 81 21.67 -8.47 -0.10
C LYS A 81 21.96 -8.28 1.38
N LYS A 82 22.82 -7.32 1.70
CA LYS A 82 23.15 -6.99 3.10
C LYS A 82 21.95 -6.42 3.88
N ASN A 83 21.12 -5.65 3.22
CA ASN A 83 20.00 -4.93 3.83
C ASN A 83 18.65 -5.42 3.30
N HIS A 84 17.58 -5.10 4.02
CA HIS A 84 16.21 -5.24 3.53
C HIS A 84 16.02 -4.45 2.24
N GLN A 85 15.25 -5.02 1.32
CA GLN A 85 14.91 -4.36 0.06
C GLN A 85 13.40 -4.23 -0.08
N LEU A 86 12.97 -3.03 -0.36
CA LEU A 86 11.58 -2.75 -0.66
C LEU A 86 11.33 -3.00 -2.15
N LEU A 87 10.40 -3.88 -2.45
CA LEU A 87 10.06 -4.28 -3.82
C LEU A 87 8.61 -3.88 -4.13
N PRO A 88 8.38 -3.01 -5.13
CA PRO A 88 7.03 -2.84 -5.67
C PRO A 88 6.48 -4.17 -6.16
N ILE A 89 5.22 -4.45 -5.87
CA ILE A 89 4.63 -5.77 -6.19
C ILE A 89 4.55 -6.09 -7.69
N ASN A 90 4.63 -5.09 -8.54
CA ASN A 90 4.58 -5.21 -9.99
C ASN A 90 5.94 -5.06 -10.67
N LEU A 91 7.02 -5.30 -9.94
CA LEU A 91 8.35 -5.40 -10.53
C LEU A 91 8.39 -6.50 -11.61
N PRO A 92 9.16 -6.31 -12.71
CA PRO A 92 9.39 -7.39 -13.66
C PRO A 92 9.94 -8.65 -12.96
N SER A 93 9.46 -9.81 -13.36
CA SER A 93 9.76 -11.07 -12.65
C SER A 93 11.25 -11.45 -12.61
N ASP A 94 12.01 -11.05 -13.62
CA ASP A 94 13.47 -11.22 -13.70
C ASP A 94 14.23 -10.32 -12.72
N SER A 95 13.62 -9.21 -12.30
CA SER A 95 14.18 -8.30 -11.29
C SER A 95 13.86 -8.73 -9.84
N ILE A 96 13.03 -9.75 -9.65
CA ILE A 96 12.67 -10.26 -8.33
C ILE A 96 13.57 -11.45 -7.97
N PRO A 97 14.25 -11.40 -6.81
CA PRO A 97 15.04 -12.54 -6.34
C PRO A 97 14.22 -13.83 -6.32
N VAL A 98 14.77 -14.93 -6.80
CA VAL A 98 14.04 -16.21 -6.94
C VAL A 98 13.40 -16.65 -5.62
N ASN A 99 14.14 -16.55 -4.52
CA ASN A 99 13.68 -16.92 -3.18
C ASN A 99 12.60 -15.97 -2.62
N ALA A 100 12.40 -14.82 -3.23
CA ALA A 100 11.41 -13.82 -2.82
C ALA A 100 10.07 -13.95 -3.55
N ARG A 101 10.07 -14.55 -4.75
CA ARG A 101 8.91 -14.54 -5.68
C ARG A 101 7.63 -15.09 -5.06
N ASN A 102 7.74 -16.25 -4.43
CA ASN A 102 6.55 -16.90 -3.85
C ASN A 102 5.90 -16.06 -2.73
N SER A 103 6.72 -15.56 -1.81
CA SER A 103 6.23 -14.73 -0.69
C SER A 103 5.62 -13.42 -1.18
N LEU A 104 6.25 -12.76 -2.15
CA LEU A 104 5.72 -11.55 -2.78
C LEU A 104 4.36 -11.81 -3.45
N ILE A 105 4.20 -12.92 -4.16
CA ILE A 105 2.93 -13.31 -4.78
C ILE A 105 1.85 -13.55 -3.74
N ILE A 106 2.17 -14.26 -2.65
CA ILE A 106 1.22 -14.54 -1.56
C ILE A 106 0.76 -13.22 -0.93
N PHE A 107 1.68 -12.34 -0.56
CA PHE A 107 1.35 -11.03 0.00
C PHE A 107 0.47 -10.22 -0.94
N THR A 108 0.84 -10.15 -2.22
CA THR A 108 0.10 -9.40 -3.24
C THR A 108 -1.33 -9.90 -3.39
N ASN A 109 -1.51 -11.22 -3.47
CA ASN A 109 -2.83 -11.83 -3.62
C ASN A 109 -3.70 -11.59 -2.38
N ASP A 110 -3.14 -11.79 -1.18
CA ASP A 110 -3.86 -11.56 0.08
C ASP A 110 -4.33 -10.09 0.20
N ALA A 111 -3.44 -9.15 -0.11
CA ALA A 111 -3.76 -7.73 -0.07
C ALA A 111 -4.82 -7.34 -1.12
N ARG A 112 -4.70 -7.82 -2.35
CA ARG A 112 -5.67 -7.52 -3.42
C ARG A 112 -7.05 -8.12 -3.17
N ILE A 113 -7.13 -9.33 -2.63
CA ILE A 113 -8.42 -9.93 -2.24
C ILE A 113 -9.10 -9.03 -1.20
N LEU A 114 -8.37 -8.58 -0.19
CA LEU A 114 -8.90 -7.68 0.83
C LEU A 114 -9.35 -6.34 0.23
N PHE A 115 -8.51 -5.73 -0.60
CA PHE A 115 -8.75 -4.39 -1.15
C PHE A 115 -9.85 -4.39 -2.20
N ASN A 116 -9.93 -5.39 -3.06
CA ASN A 116 -11.02 -5.52 -4.03
C ASN A 116 -12.40 -5.64 -3.37
N LYS A 117 -12.42 -6.21 -2.16
CA LYS A 117 -13.65 -6.38 -1.40
C LYS A 117 -14.03 -5.14 -0.57
N HIS A 118 -13.06 -4.41 -0.05
CA HIS A 118 -13.29 -3.42 1.01
C HIS A 118 -12.83 -2.01 0.71
N ASN A 119 -11.91 -1.77 -0.23
CA ASN A 119 -11.48 -0.42 -0.56
C ASN A 119 -12.60 0.36 -1.25
N GLN A 120 -12.71 1.64 -0.92
CA GLN A 120 -13.71 2.55 -1.50
C GLN A 120 -13.06 3.87 -1.95
N GLY A 121 -13.33 4.26 -3.19
CA GLY A 121 -12.95 5.58 -3.72
C GLY A 121 -11.45 5.77 -3.97
N ILE A 122 -10.66 4.71 -3.95
CA ILE A 122 -9.21 4.77 -4.19
C ILE A 122 -8.77 3.68 -5.17
N LYS A 123 -7.77 3.96 -6.00
CA LYS A 123 -7.22 3.04 -7.01
C LYS A 123 -5.78 2.68 -6.71
N GLU A 124 -5.38 1.48 -7.16
CA GLU A 124 -3.98 1.05 -7.13
C GLU A 124 -3.18 1.76 -8.23
N TYR A 125 -2.04 2.33 -7.83
CA TYR A 125 -1.02 2.84 -8.75
C TYR A 125 0.09 1.81 -8.90
N LEU A 126 0.43 1.48 -10.14
CA LEU A 126 1.50 0.54 -10.47
C LEU A 126 2.72 1.30 -10.95
N PHE A 127 3.87 1.12 -10.29
CA PHE A 127 5.13 1.76 -10.66
C PHE A 127 5.63 1.33 -12.04
N TYR A 128 5.46 0.03 -12.36
CA TYR A 128 5.85 -0.53 -13.65
C TYR A 128 4.60 -0.84 -14.46
N LYS A 129 4.37 -0.10 -15.52
CA LYS A 129 3.30 -0.42 -16.48
C LYS A 129 3.88 -1.37 -17.52
N LYS A 130 3.19 -2.48 -17.77
CA LYS A 130 3.50 -3.31 -18.95
C LYS A 130 3.36 -2.44 -20.19
N LYS A 131 4.44 -2.35 -20.98
CA LYS A 131 4.39 -1.76 -22.30
C LYS A 131 3.53 -2.62 -23.22
#